data_0f2c97a2e70e29bdd86a69d2e10aa0fa
#
_entry.id   0f2c97a2e70e29bdd86a69d2e10aa0fa
#
_cell.length_a   1.000
_cell.length_b   1.000
_cell.length_c   1.000
_cell.angle_alpha   90.00
_cell.angle_beta   90.00
_cell.angle_gamma   90.00
#
_symmetry.space_group_name_H-M   'P 1'
#
loop_
_entity.id
_entity.type
_entity.pdbx_description
1 polymer ?
#
loop_
_entity_poly.entity_id
_entity_poly.type
_entity_poly.pdbx_seq_one_letter_code
_entity_poly.pdbx_strand_id
1 'polypeptide(L)'
;MTTFNRTIIPDAIRTNGATPNPWWSNAVVYQIYPRSFQDTNGDGLGDLKGITSRLDYLADLGVDVLWLSPVYRSPQDDNGYDISDYRDIDPLFGTLDDMDELLAEAHRRGLKIVMDLVVNHTSDEHAWFEASKDKDDPHADWYWWRPARPGHEPGTPGAEPNQWGSYFGGSAWEYCPERGEYYLHQFSKKQPDLNWENPAVRRAVYDMMNWWLDRGIDGFRMDVITLISKRTDANGRLPGETGSELQDLPVGEEGYSNPNPFCADGPRQDEFLAEMRREVFDGRDGFLTVGEAPGITAERNEHITDPANGELDMLFLFEHMGVDQTPESKWDDKPWTPADLETKLAEQQDAIARHGWASLFLDNHDQPRVVSRWGDDTSKTGRIRSAKALALLLHMHRGTPYVYQGEELGMTNAHFTSLDQYRDLESINAYHQRVEETGIRTSETMMRSLARYGRDNARTPMQWDDSTYAGFTMPDAPVEPWIAVNPNHTEINAADEIDDPDSVYSFHKRLIALRHTDPVVAAGDYRRVETGNDRIIAFTRTLDERTILTVINLSPTQAAPAGELETMPDGTILIANTDDPVGNLKTTGTLGPWEAFAMETDPE
;
A
#
# COMPACT_ATOMS: atom_id res chain seq x y z
N MET A 1 20.14 -19.44 -23.60
CA MET A 1 19.30 -20.11 -22.58
C MET A 1 20.18 -20.31 -21.38
N THR A 2 20.23 -19.33 -20.51
CA THR A 2 20.95 -19.42 -19.23
C THR A 2 19.91 -19.95 -18.23
N THR A 3 20.06 -21.19 -17.82
CA THR A 3 19.26 -21.79 -16.75
C THR A 3 19.60 -21.06 -15.46
N PHE A 4 18.72 -20.19 -15.01
CA PHE A 4 18.79 -19.63 -13.67
C PHE A 4 18.53 -20.74 -12.67
N ASN A 5 19.59 -21.23 -12.03
CA ASN A 5 19.46 -22.04 -10.82
C ASN A 5 19.01 -21.10 -9.69
N ARG A 6 17.72 -20.88 -9.55
CA ARG A 6 17.17 -20.39 -8.28
C ARG A 6 17.52 -21.43 -7.23
N THR A 7 18.36 -21.06 -6.28
CA THR A 7 18.54 -21.84 -5.07
C THR A 7 17.19 -21.75 -4.33
N ILE A 8 16.40 -22.83 -4.41
CA ILE A 8 15.19 -22.97 -3.60
C ILE A 8 15.69 -22.92 -2.16
N ILE A 9 15.41 -21.80 -1.48
CA ILE A 9 15.70 -21.69 -0.04
C ILE A 9 14.83 -22.74 0.65
N PRO A 10 15.39 -23.58 1.53
CA PRO A 10 14.60 -24.57 2.25
C PRO A 10 13.42 -23.90 2.96
N ASP A 11 12.25 -24.53 2.98
CA ASP A 11 10.98 -24.06 3.52
C ASP A 11 10.99 -23.56 4.96
N ALA A 12 12.15 -23.34 5.57
CA ALA A 12 12.27 -22.84 6.94
C ALA A 12 13.65 -22.27 7.25
N ILE A 13 13.77 -20.98 7.43
CA ILE A 13 14.86 -20.38 8.19
C ILE A 13 14.52 -20.56 9.68
N ARG A 14 15.36 -21.27 10.42
CA ARG A 14 15.14 -21.52 11.87
C ARG A 14 15.60 -20.30 12.68
N THR A 15 14.72 -19.78 13.50
CA THR A 15 15.07 -18.89 14.62
C THR A 15 15.21 -19.71 15.90
N ASN A 16 16.29 -19.56 16.65
CA ASN A 16 16.57 -20.01 18.04
C ASN A 16 15.59 -21.01 18.69
N GLY A 17 15.36 -22.19 18.09
CA GLY A 17 14.50 -23.23 18.65
C GLY A 17 12.99 -22.99 18.53
N ALA A 18 12.58 -21.90 17.90
CA ALA A 18 11.20 -21.56 17.62
C ALA A 18 10.68 -22.20 16.31
N THR A 19 9.40 -22.07 16.06
CA THR A 19 8.74 -22.48 14.81
C THR A 19 9.45 -21.86 13.59
N PRO A 20 9.66 -22.61 12.48
CA PRO A 20 10.24 -22.06 11.28
C PRO A 20 9.47 -20.82 10.80
N ASN A 21 10.17 -19.78 10.33
CA ASN A 21 9.50 -18.64 9.72
C ASN A 21 8.72 -19.09 8.46
N PRO A 22 7.54 -18.54 8.22
CA PRO A 22 6.78 -18.80 7.00
C PRO A 22 7.58 -18.43 5.74
N TRP A 23 7.27 -19.03 4.59
CA TRP A 23 7.97 -18.83 3.32
C TRP A 23 8.03 -17.35 2.90
N TRP A 24 6.98 -16.59 3.19
CA TRP A 24 6.89 -15.18 2.83
C TRP A 24 7.78 -14.25 3.67
N SER A 25 8.39 -14.74 4.74
CA SER A 25 9.25 -13.92 5.62
C SER A 25 10.53 -13.42 4.93
N ASN A 26 11.04 -14.14 3.93
CA ASN A 26 12.17 -13.68 3.12
C ASN A 26 11.77 -13.29 1.68
N ALA A 27 10.48 -13.31 1.37
CA ALA A 27 9.97 -12.86 0.09
C ALA A 27 10.00 -11.32 -0.03
N VAL A 28 9.97 -10.87 -1.28
CA VAL A 28 9.74 -9.48 -1.67
C VAL A 28 8.52 -9.43 -2.58
N VAL A 29 7.57 -8.57 -2.23
CA VAL A 29 6.37 -8.35 -3.03
C VAL A 29 6.56 -7.14 -3.93
N TYR A 30 6.16 -7.24 -5.18
CA TYR A 30 6.13 -6.13 -6.11
C TYR A 30 4.68 -5.77 -6.44
N GLN A 31 4.29 -4.54 -6.16
CA GLN A 31 2.94 -4.09 -6.48
C GLN A 31 2.87 -3.59 -7.92
N ILE A 32 1.94 -4.12 -8.68
CA ILE A 32 1.58 -3.67 -10.03
C ILE A 32 0.26 -2.91 -9.98
N TYR A 33 0.26 -1.69 -10.52
CA TYR A 33 -0.95 -0.93 -10.86
C TYR A 33 -1.25 -1.16 -12.33
N PRO A 34 -2.12 -2.14 -12.69
CA PRO A 34 -2.22 -2.67 -14.05
C PRO A 34 -2.45 -1.62 -15.11
N ARG A 35 -3.34 -0.66 -14.84
CA ARG A 35 -3.70 0.46 -15.73
C ARG A 35 -2.51 1.27 -16.21
N SER A 36 -1.42 1.33 -15.44
CA SER A 36 -0.22 2.14 -15.71
C SER A 36 1.04 1.31 -15.90
N PHE A 37 0.95 -0.02 -16.04
CA PHE A 37 2.13 -0.87 -16.11
C PHE A 37 2.64 -1.04 -17.54
N GLN A 38 1.83 -1.62 -18.44
CA GLN A 38 2.17 -1.81 -19.85
C GLN A 38 0.90 -1.97 -20.69
N ASP A 39 0.74 -1.15 -21.71
CA ASP A 39 -0.33 -1.21 -22.71
C ASP A 39 0.17 -1.98 -23.92
N THR A 40 -0.54 -3.04 -24.32
CA THR A 40 -0.18 -3.87 -25.48
C THR A 40 -1.10 -3.66 -26.67
N ASN A 41 -2.26 -3.03 -26.50
CA ASN A 41 -3.27 -2.88 -27.55
C ASN A 41 -3.37 -1.45 -28.08
N GLY A 42 -2.70 -0.48 -27.43
CA GLY A 42 -2.63 0.93 -27.87
C GLY A 42 -3.87 1.75 -27.52
N ASP A 43 -4.65 1.33 -26.52
CA ASP A 43 -5.83 2.07 -26.05
C ASP A 43 -5.54 3.07 -24.93
N GLY A 44 -4.28 3.16 -24.50
CA GLY A 44 -3.80 4.08 -23.47
C GLY A 44 -3.92 3.53 -22.05
N LEU A 45 -4.33 2.29 -21.88
CA LEU A 45 -4.46 1.59 -20.61
C LEU A 45 -3.56 0.35 -20.60
N GLY A 46 -2.89 0.11 -19.48
CA GLY A 46 -2.16 -1.12 -19.28
C GLY A 46 -3.09 -2.32 -19.14
N ASP A 47 -2.62 -3.49 -19.54
CA ASP A 47 -3.43 -4.71 -19.62
C ASP A 47 -2.69 -5.96 -19.08
N LEU A 48 -3.41 -7.08 -18.90
CA LEU A 48 -2.85 -8.34 -18.39
C LEU A 48 -1.76 -8.92 -19.29
N LYS A 49 -1.88 -8.76 -20.60
CA LYS A 49 -0.85 -9.18 -21.56
C LYS A 49 0.41 -8.34 -21.41
N GLY A 50 0.25 -7.06 -21.10
CA GLY A 50 1.35 -6.17 -20.75
C GLY A 50 2.10 -6.66 -19.53
N ILE A 51 1.39 -7.03 -18.46
CA ILE A 51 2.02 -7.63 -17.28
C ILE A 51 2.76 -8.92 -17.67
N THR A 52 2.10 -9.81 -18.41
CA THR A 52 2.71 -11.07 -18.89
C THR A 52 4.00 -10.81 -19.68
N SER A 53 4.03 -9.77 -20.52
CA SER A 53 5.19 -9.42 -21.34
C SER A 53 6.40 -8.93 -20.52
N ARG A 54 6.18 -8.46 -19.29
CA ARG A 54 7.21 -7.91 -18.38
C ARG A 54 7.62 -8.87 -17.26
N LEU A 55 7.11 -10.10 -17.23
CA LEU A 55 7.45 -11.08 -16.18
C LEU A 55 8.94 -11.43 -16.12
N ASP A 56 9.67 -11.39 -17.25
CA ASP A 56 11.11 -11.64 -17.25
C ASP A 56 11.89 -10.51 -16.55
N TYR A 57 11.45 -9.25 -16.68
CA TYR A 57 11.99 -8.10 -15.94
C TYR A 57 11.79 -8.27 -14.42
N LEU A 58 10.58 -8.65 -14.00
CA LEU A 58 10.26 -8.84 -12.59
C LEU A 58 11.03 -10.04 -11.99
N ALA A 59 11.16 -11.12 -12.75
CA ALA A 59 11.95 -12.28 -12.34
C ALA A 59 13.45 -11.95 -12.27
N ASP A 60 13.99 -11.10 -13.16
CA ASP A 60 15.38 -10.64 -13.13
C ASP A 60 15.66 -9.69 -11.96
N LEU A 61 14.71 -8.82 -11.62
CA LEU A 61 14.77 -7.98 -10.40
C LEU A 61 14.86 -8.86 -9.14
N GLY A 62 14.24 -10.04 -9.16
CA GLY A 62 14.32 -11.04 -8.11
C GLY A 62 13.13 -11.08 -7.16
N VAL A 63 12.05 -10.35 -7.42
CA VAL A 63 10.83 -10.38 -6.60
C VAL A 63 10.16 -11.75 -6.61
N ASP A 64 9.37 -12.06 -5.60
CA ASP A 64 8.77 -13.37 -5.39
C ASP A 64 7.26 -13.38 -5.64
N VAL A 65 6.60 -12.28 -5.32
CA VAL A 65 5.15 -12.14 -5.36
C VAL A 65 4.78 -10.87 -6.13
N LEU A 66 3.81 -10.98 -7.01
CA LEU A 66 3.21 -9.84 -7.70
C LEU A 66 1.82 -9.58 -7.07
N TRP A 67 1.66 -8.42 -6.46
CA TRP A 67 0.36 -7.95 -6.04
C TRP A 67 -0.24 -7.09 -7.15
N LEU A 68 -1.39 -7.51 -7.68
CA LEU A 68 -2.15 -6.78 -8.68
C LEU A 68 -3.22 -5.92 -8.00
N SER A 69 -3.19 -4.61 -8.20
CA SER A 69 -4.37 -3.76 -7.93
C SER A 69 -5.55 -4.22 -8.79
N PRO A 70 -6.81 -3.89 -8.44
CA PRO A 70 -7.99 -4.54 -8.99
C PRO A 70 -8.05 -4.57 -10.52
N VAL A 71 -8.38 -5.74 -11.07
CA VAL A 71 -8.61 -5.98 -12.51
C VAL A 71 -10.01 -6.55 -12.78
N TYR A 72 -10.84 -6.64 -11.76
CA TYR A 72 -12.23 -7.11 -11.86
C TYR A 72 -13.09 -6.13 -12.66
N ARG A 73 -14.27 -6.59 -13.10
CA ARG A 73 -15.26 -5.68 -13.70
C ARG A 73 -15.61 -4.54 -12.76
N SER A 74 -15.52 -3.32 -13.31
CA SER A 74 -15.75 -2.09 -12.56
C SER A 74 -16.23 -0.98 -13.49
N PRO A 75 -17.15 -0.10 -13.06
CA PRO A 75 -17.44 1.16 -13.74
C PRO A 75 -16.28 2.15 -13.73
N GLN A 76 -15.22 1.88 -12.94
CA GLN A 76 -13.98 2.66 -12.86
C GLN A 76 -14.15 4.06 -12.22
N ASP A 77 -15.12 4.24 -11.34
CA ASP A 77 -15.30 5.49 -10.59
C ASP A 77 -14.09 5.76 -9.67
N ASP A 78 -13.60 4.71 -9.00
CA ASP A 78 -12.36 4.73 -8.19
C ASP A 78 -11.30 3.79 -8.78
N ASN A 79 -11.09 3.87 -10.09
CA ASN A 79 -10.03 3.17 -10.81
C ASN A 79 -9.94 1.65 -10.54
N GLY A 80 -11.09 0.99 -10.38
CA GLY A 80 -11.20 -0.45 -10.18
C GLY A 80 -11.58 -0.88 -8.76
N TYR A 81 -11.50 0.00 -7.76
CA TYR A 81 -11.92 -0.30 -6.39
C TYR A 81 -13.45 -0.25 -6.19
N ASP A 82 -14.22 0.10 -7.21
CA ASP A 82 -15.67 0.00 -7.30
C ASP A 82 -16.07 -1.24 -8.13
N ILE A 83 -16.03 -2.43 -7.51
CA ILE A 83 -16.19 -3.71 -8.22
C ILE A 83 -17.67 -4.02 -8.48
N SER A 84 -18.02 -4.26 -9.76
CA SER A 84 -19.38 -4.66 -10.18
C SER A 84 -19.55 -6.16 -10.42
N ASP A 85 -18.47 -6.91 -10.66
CA ASP A 85 -18.45 -8.38 -10.71
C ASP A 85 -17.08 -8.91 -10.29
N TYR A 86 -17.03 -9.64 -9.18
CA TYR A 86 -15.80 -10.22 -8.64
C TYR A 86 -15.28 -11.44 -9.42
N ARG A 87 -16.09 -12.06 -10.29
CA ARG A 87 -15.73 -13.31 -10.97
C ARG A 87 -15.45 -13.14 -12.46
N ASP A 88 -15.26 -11.90 -12.89
CA ASP A 88 -14.88 -11.61 -14.27
C ASP A 88 -13.77 -10.54 -14.29
N ILE A 89 -13.00 -10.49 -15.37
CA ILE A 89 -12.00 -9.47 -15.65
C ILE A 89 -12.65 -8.31 -16.41
N ASP A 90 -12.29 -7.10 -16.05
CA ASP A 90 -12.73 -5.91 -16.80
C ASP A 90 -12.17 -5.98 -18.23
N PRO A 91 -13.01 -5.79 -19.26
CA PRO A 91 -12.55 -5.76 -20.66
C PRO A 91 -11.43 -4.74 -20.96
N LEU A 92 -11.26 -3.73 -20.11
CA LEU A 92 -10.14 -2.79 -20.20
C LEU A 92 -8.79 -3.47 -19.95
N PHE A 93 -8.77 -4.50 -19.10
CA PHE A 93 -7.55 -5.21 -18.74
C PHE A 93 -7.37 -6.54 -19.48
N GLY A 94 -8.42 -7.07 -20.10
CA GLY A 94 -8.38 -8.36 -20.79
C GLY A 94 -9.54 -9.29 -20.45
N THR A 95 -9.23 -10.57 -20.38
CA THR A 95 -10.20 -11.66 -20.16
C THR A 95 -9.74 -12.61 -19.06
N LEU A 96 -10.62 -13.51 -18.63
CA LEU A 96 -10.26 -14.61 -17.72
C LEU A 96 -9.18 -15.54 -18.33
N ASP A 97 -9.17 -15.73 -19.66
CA ASP A 97 -8.13 -16.52 -20.34
C ASP A 97 -6.77 -15.81 -20.28
N ASP A 98 -6.74 -14.47 -20.39
CA ASP A 98 -5.51 -13.68 -20.22
C ASP A 98 -5.00 -13.73 -18.76
N MET A 99 -5.90 -13.80 -17.79
CA MET A 99 -5.52 -14.00 -16.38
C MET A 99 -4.96 -15.42 -16.16
N ASP A 100 -5.55 -16.45 -16.75
CA ASP A 100 -5.01 -17.81 -16.67
C ASP A 100 -3.62 -17.92 -17.30
N GLU A 101 -3.39 -17.24 -18.43
CA GLU A 101 -2.07 -17.15 -19.06
C GLU A 101 -1.06 -16.44 -18.13
N LEU A 102 -1.44 -15.31 -17.52
CA LEU A 102 -0.59 -14.61 -16.58
C LEU A 102 -0.20 -15.49 -15.39
N LEU A 103 -1.18 -16.20 -14.78
CA LEU A 103 -0.92 -17.13 -13.68
C LEU A 103 0.07 -18.24 -14.09
N ALA A 104 -0.17 -18.88 -15.22
CA ALA A 104 0.70 -19.95 -15.71
C ALA A 104 2.13 -19.46 -15.99
N GLU A 105 2.26 -18.30 -16.62
CA GLU A 105 3.56 -17.72 -16.98
C GLU A 105 4.33 -17.17 -15.77
N ALA A 106 3.63 -16.60 -14.77
CA ALA A 106 4.21 -16.19 -13.50
C ALA A 106 4.73 -17.41 -12.71
N HIS A 107 3.90 -18.44 -12.54
CA HIS A 107 4.28 -19.67 -11.83
C HIS A 107 5.45 -20.39 -12.51
N ARG A 108 5.49 -20.40 -13.85
CA ARG A 108 6.62 -20.98 -14.61
C ARG A 108 7.96 -20.29 -14.28
N ARG A 109 7.91 -19.00 -13.91
CA ARG A 109 9.09 -18.22 -13.47
C ARG A 109 9.32 -18.29 -11.96
N GLY A 110 8.46 -18.98 -11.21
CA GLY A 110 8.47 -19.06 -9.75
C GLY A 110 7.97 -17.78 -9.08
N LEU A 111 7.20 -16.96 -9.80
CA LEU A 111 6.51 -15.80 -9.26
C LEU A 111 5.11 -16.23 -8.78
N LYS A 112 4.66 -15.67 -7.68
CA LYS A 112 3.31 -15.84 -7.14
C LYS A 112 2.44 -14.64 -7.50
N ILE A 113 1.11 -14.84 -7.60
CA ILE A 113 0.15 -13.78 -7.88
C ILE A 113 -0.79 -13.61 -6.68
N VAL A 114 -0.82 -12.42 -6.11
CA VAL A 114 -1.76 -11.99 -5.07
C VAL A 114 -2.70 -10.95 -5.68
N MET A 115 -4.02 -11.18 -5.58
CA MET A 115 -5.02 -10.24 -6.07
C MET A 115 -5.52 -9.33 -4.96
N ASP A 116 -6.01 -8.16 -5.34
CA ASP A 116 -6.69 -7.25 -4.42
C ASP A 116 -8.09 -7.76 -4.07
N LEU A 117 -8.45 -7.78 -2.80
CA LEU A 117 -9.76 -8.20 -2.29
C LEU A 117 -10.47 -6.98 -1.72
N VAL A 118 -11.39 -6.40 -2.46
CA VAL A 118 -12.17 -5.23 -2.05
C VAL A 118 -13.53 -5.70 -1.57
N VAL A 119 -13.72 -5.83 -0.25
CA VAL A 119 -14.94 -6.43 0.33
C VAL A 119 -15.53 -5.63 1.49
N ASN A 120 -15.01 -4.43 1.77
CA ASN A 120 -15.73 -3.47 2.61
C ASN A 120 -16.95 -2.92 1.87
N HIS A 121 -16.86 -2.75 0.56
CA HIS A 121 -17.88 -2.16 -0.32
C HIS A 121 -17.89 -2.85 -1.68
N THR A 122 -18.90 -2.57 -2.50
CA THR A 122 -18.96 -2.94 -3.91
C THR A 122 -19.22 -1.69 -4.75
N SER A 123 -19.22 -1.81 -6.09
CA SER A 123 -19.87 -0.81 -6.92
C SER A 123 -21.37 -0.71 -6.63
N ASP A 124 -21.96 0.46 -6.81
CA ASP A 124 -23.41 0.65 -6.86
C ASP A 124 -24.07 -0.04 -8.07
N GLU A 125 -23.26 -0.48 -9.05
CA GLU A 125 -23.69 -1.29 -10.20
C GLU A 125 -23.53 -2.80 -9.98
N HIS A 126 -23.06 -3.24 -8.80
CA HIS A 126 -22.99 -4.65 -8.46
C HIS A 126 -24.39 -5.26 -8.33
N ALA A 127 -24.59 -6.48 -8.85
CA ALA A 127 -25.89 -7.16 -8.82
C ALA A 127 -26.47 -7.30 -7.40
N TRP A 128 -25.64 -7.42 -6.37
CA TRP A 128 -26.08 -7.47 -4.97
C TRP A 128 -26.68 -6.13 -4.52
N PHE A 129 -26.05 -5.01 -4.91
CA PHE A 129 -26.57 -3.69 -4.55
C PHE A 129 -27.88 -3.38 -5.30
N GLU A 130 -27.92 -3.67 -6.59
CA GLU A 130 -29.13 -3.49 -7.38
C GLU A 130 -30.31 -4.29 -6.81
N ALA A 131 -30.08 -5.56 -6.44
CA ALA A 131 -31.10 -6.40 -5.79
C ALA A 131 -31.52 -5.86 -4.41
N SER A 132 -30.58 -5.28 -3.66
CA SER A 132 -30.85 -4.75 -2.31
C SER A 132 -31.77 -3.52 -2.29
N LYS A 133 -31.98 -2.86 -3.43
CA LYS A 133 -32.94 -1.74 -3.55
C LYS A 133 -34.39 -2.20 -3.34
N ASP A 134 -34.70 -3.47 -3.62
CA ASP A 134 -35.99 -4.08 -3.28
C ASP A 134 -35.96 -4.61 -1.84
N LYS A 135 -36.84 -4.07 -0.99
CA LYS A 135 -36.95 -4.44 0.44
C LYS A 135 -37.44 -5.87 0.68
N ASP A 136 -38.04 -6.49 -0.33
CA ASP A 136 -38.54 -7.86 -0.28
C ASP A 136 -37.55 -8.88 -0.87
N ASP A 137 -36.43 -8.41 -1.47
CA ASP A 137 -35.38 -9.27 -2.02
C ASP A 137 -34.53 -9.89 -0.89
N PRO A 138 -34.01 -11.12 -1.04
CA PRO A 138 -33.06 -11.72 -0.10
C PRO A 138 -31.79 -10.91 0.17
N HIS A 139 -31.42 -9.98 -0.71
CA HIS A 139 -30.28 -9.07 -0.55
C HIS A 139 -30.63 -7.75 0.15
N ALA A 140 -31.87 -7.54 0.58
CA ALA A 140 -32.36 -6.26 1.11
C ALA A 140 -31.52 -5.66 2.25
N ASP A 141 -30.86 -6.49 3.06
CA ASP A 141 -30.02 -6.10 4.19
C ASP A 141 -28.51 -6.43 3.99
N TRP A 142 -28.06 -6.61 2.73
CA TRP A 142 -26.67 -6.87 2.41
C TRP A 142 -25.78 -5.62 2.48
N TYR A 143 -26.42 -4.41 2.53
CA TYR A 143 -25.75 -3.12 2.67
C TYR A 143 -26.28 -2.37 3.87
N TRP A 144 -25.58 -1.32 4.31
CA TRP A 144 -25.99 -0.49 5.42
C TRP A 144 -27.05 0.52 4.98
N TRP A 145 -28.33 0.10 4.95
CA TRP A 145 -29.46 0.94 4.65
C TRP A 145 -30.07 1.59 5.90
N ARG A 146 -30.43 2.87 5.83
CA ARG A 146 -31.07 3.60 6.93
C ARG A 146 -32.18 4.53 6.42
N PRO A 147 -33.28 4.69 7.17
CA PRO A 147 -34.29 5.70 6.87
C PRO A 147 -33.75 7.11 7.10
N ALA A 148 -34.38 8.10 6.49
CA ALA A 148 -34.12 9.50 6.79
C ALA A 148 -34.26 9.81 8.28
N ARG A 149 -33.51 10.80 8.75
CA ARG A 149 -33.61 11.31 10.12
C ARG A 149 -35.06 11.71 10.43
N PRO A 150 -35.62 11.29 11.58
CA PRO A 150 -37.01 11.62 11.95
C PRO A 150 -37.30 13.12 11.90
N GLY A 151 -38.37 13.49 11.23
CA GLY A 151 -38.81 14.89 11.07
C GLY A 151 -38.19 15.63 9.89
N HIS A 152 -37.33 14.98 9.08
CA HIS A 152 -36.80 15.51 7.85
C HIS A 152 -37.42 14.81 6.63
N GLU A 153 -37.51 15.53 5.52
CA GLU A 153 -37.96 14.97 4.26
C GLU A 153 -36.80 14.17 3.63
N PRO A 154 -36.99 12.90 3.25
CA PRO A 154 -35.95 12.10 2.64
C PRO A 154 -35.37 12.75 1.38
N GLY A 155 -34.06 12.68 1.18
CA GLY A 155 -33.36 13.27 0.05
C GLY A 155 -33.12 14.78 0.16
N THR A 156 -33.41 15.40 1.30
CA THR A 156 -33.12 16.81 1.55
C THR A 156 -31.91 16.98 2.48
N PRO A 157 -31.16 18.09 2.38
CA PRO A 157 -30.01 18.34 3.25
C PRO A 157 -30.38 18.28 4.75
N GLY A 158 -29.60 17.57 5.54
CA GLY A 158 -29.83 17.36 6.97
C GLY A 158 -30.73 16.17 7.30
N ALA A 159 -31.25 15.46 6.28
CA ALA A 159 -32.05 14.24 6.46
C ALA A 159 -31.18 12.96 6.56
N GLU A 160 -29.88 13.05 6.41
CA GLU A 160 -28.94 11.95 6.53
C GLU A 160 -29.03 11.31 7.93
N PRO A 161 -28.85 9.99 8.07
CA PRO A 161 -29.00 9.26 9.35
C PRO A 161 -28.15 9.80 10.49
N ASN A 162 -26.88 10.16 10.21
CA ASN A 162 -25.95 10.85 11.11
C ASN A 162 -25.09 11.86 10.33
N GLN A 163 -24.02 12.40 10.94
CA GLN A 163 -23.19 13.44 10.31
C GLN A 163 -21.85 12.92 9.80
N TRP A 164 -21.73 11.63 9.54
CA TRP A 164 -20.49 11.03 9.06
C TRP A 164 -20.07 11.58 7.70
N GLY A 165 -18.77 11.88 7.58
CA GLY A 165 -18.13 12.24 6.33
C GLY A 165 -17.53 11.04 5.61
N SER A 166 -17.48 11.12 4.28
CA SER A 166 -16.79 10.18 3.41
C SER A 166 -15.29 10.50 3.38
N TYR A 167 -14.44 9.48 3.18
CA TYR A 167 -13.01 9.68 2.93
C TYR A 167 -12.73 10.50 1.67
N PHE A 168 -13.64 10.45 0.67
CA PHE A 168 -13.52 11.21 -0.57
C PHE A 168 -14.29 12.53 -0.56
N GLY A 169 -14.66 13.01 0.65
CA GLY A 169 -15.36 14.27 0.85
C GLY A 169 -16.89 14.14 0.82
N GLY A 170 -17.57 15.11 1.43
CA GLY A 170 -19.03 15.13 1.54
C GLY A 170 -19.58 14.18 2.60
N SER A 171 -20.90 13.94 2.55
CA SER A 171 -21.58 12.99 3.42
C SER A 171 -21.19 11.55 3.12
N ALA A 172 -21.13 10.69 4.14
CA ALA A 172 -21.02 9.24 3.98
C ALA A 172 -22.38 8.56 3.68
N TRP A 173 -23.43 9.32 3.43
CA TRP A 173 -24.77 8.82 3.15
C TRP A 173 -25.32 9.36 1.84
N GLU A 174 -25.78 8.47 0.96
CA GLU A 174 -26.48 8.86 -0.28
C GLU A 174 -27.90 8.33 -0.28
N TYR A 175 -28.85 9.17 -0.71
CA TYR A 175 -30.27 8.83 -0.77
C TYR A 175 -30.59 8.03 -2.03
N CYS A 176 -31.20 6.86 -1.87
CA CYS A 176 -31.74 6.05 -2.98
C CYS A 176 -33.25 6.25 -3.11
N PRO A 177 -33.72 6.98 -4.14
CA PRO A 177 -35.14 7.23 -4.34
C PRO A 177 -35.98 5.96 -4.56
N GLU A 178 -35.39 4.95 -5.22
CA GLU A 178 -36.05 3.68 -5.53
C GLU A 178 -36.40 2.91 -4.25
N ARG A 179 -35.50 2.94 -3.26
CA ARG A 179 -35.72 2.28 -1.97
C ARG A 179 -36.36 3.21 -0.95
N GLY A 180 -36.20 4.52 -1.08
CA GLY A 180 -36.68 5.53 -0.12
C GLY A 180 -35.87 5.56 1.17
N GLU A 181 -34.62 5.15 1.13
CA GLU A 181 -33.67 5.09 2.25
C GLU A 181 -32.30 5.58 1.81
N TYR A 182 -31.41 5.83 2.79
CA TYR A 182 -30.01 6.15 2.59
C TYR A 182 -29.16 4.89 2.71
N TYR A 183 -28.12 4.77 1.88
CA TYR A 183 -27.07 3.78 2.08
C TYR A 183 -25.77 4.45 2.55
N LEU A 184 -25.00 3.71 3.35
CA LEU A 184 -23.68 4.13 3.81
C LEU A 184 -22.65 3.90 2.70
N HIS A 185 -21.76 4.88 2.49
CA HIS A 185 -20.56 4.77 1.68
C HIS A 185 -19.40 5.51 2.36
N GLN A 186 -18.40 4.81 2.79
CA GLN A 186 -17.24 5.47 3.43
C GLN A 186 -16.31 6.14 2.40
N PHE A 187 -16.37 5.71 1.13
CA PHE A 187 -15.60 6.24 0.00
C PHE A 187 -16.53 6.97 -0.98
N SER A 188 -16.43 6.69 -2.30
CA SER A 188 -17.34 7.27 -3.27
C SER A 188 -18.80 6.86 -2.99
N LYS A 189 -19.73 7.73 -3.34
CA LYS A 189 -21.16 7.36 -3.37
C LYS A 189 -21.47 6.19 -4.29
N LYS A 190 -20.56 5.86 -5.21
CA LYS A 190 -20.62 4.66 -6.04
C LYS A 190 -20.01 3.42 -5.39
N GLN A 191 -19.62 3.49 -4.11
CA GLN A 191 -19.01 2.41 -3.34
C GLN A 191 -19.80 2.13 -2.05
N PRO A 192 -21.05 1.60 -2.15
CA PRO A 192 -21.89 1.27 -0.99
C PRO A 192 -21.24 0.21 -0.11
N ASP A 193 -21.23 0.45 1.22
CA ASP A 193 -20.63 -0.42 2.22
C ASP A 193 -21.47 -1.68 2.45
N LEU A 194 -20.82 -2.85 2.38
CA LEU A 194 -21.42 -4.16 2.68
C LEU A 194 -21.71 -4.30 4.18
N ASN A 195 -22.83 -4.94 4.49
CA ASN A 195 -23.22 -5.26 5.86
C ASN A 195 -22.64 -6.62 6.29
N TRP A 196 -21.43 -6.63 6.83
CA TRP A 196 -20.75 -7.84 7.30
C TRP A 196 -21.41 -8.49 8.52
N GLU A 197 -22.35 -7.82 9.20
CA GLU A 197 -23.20 -8.44 10.23
C GLU A 197 -24.07 -9.55 9.63
N ASN A 198 -24.41 -9.45 8.33
CA ASN A 198 -25.19 -10.45 7.63
C ASN A 198 -24.31 -11.66 7.21
N PRO A 199 -24.58 -12.88 7.74
CA PRO A 199 -23.78 -14.05 7.39
C PRO A 199 -23.92 -14.49 5.92
N ALA A 200 -24.94 -14.02 5.19
CA ALA A 200 -25.07 -14.32 3.76
C ALA A 200 -24.06 -13.53 2.94
N VAL A 201 -23.77 -12.27 3.33
CA VAL A 201 -22.70 -11.47 2.74
C VAL A 201 -21.36 -12.17 2.92
N ARG A 202 -21.02 -12.58 4.15
CA ARG A 202 -19.76 -13.27 4.44
C ARG A 202 -19.59 -14.53 3.60
N ARG A 203 -20.62 -15.38 3.52
CA ARG A 203 -20.56 -16.60 2.68
C ARG A 203 -20.34 -16.29 1.20
N ALA A 204 -21.01 -15.27 0.66
CA ALA A 204 -20.84 -14.88 -0.74
C ALA A 204 -19.41 -14.40 -1.02
N VAL A 205 -18.82 -13.66 -0.09
CA VAL A 205 -17.41 -13.25 -0.15
C VAL A 205 -16.49 -14.47 -0.09
N TYR A 206 -16.68 -15.40 0.85
CA TYR A 206 -15.84 -16.60 0.96
C TYR A 206 -15.97 -17.52 -0.25
N ASP A 207 -17.16 -17.65 -0.83
CA ASP A 207 -17.39 -18.42 -2.07
C ASP A 207 -16.65 -17.79 -3.27
N MET A 208 -16.55 -16.47 -3.32
CA MET A 208 -15.79 -15.75 -4.34
C MET A 208 -14.27 -15.93 -4.13
N MET A 209 -13.79 -15.79 -2.89
CA MET A 209 -12.38 -16.00 -2.57
C MET A 209 -11.92 -17.42 -2.90
N ASN A 210 -12.71 -18.43 -2.53
CA ASN A 210 -12.42 -19.81 -2.86
C ASN A 210 -12.36 -20.04 -4.38
N TRP A 211 -13.26 -19.41 -5.15
CA TRP A 211 -13.26 -19.52 -6.61
C TRP A 211 -11.95 -18.99 -7.24
N TRP A 212 -11.39 -17.90 -6.73
CA TRP A 212 -10.12 -17.37 -7.21
C TRP A 212 -8.91 -18.24 -6.79
N LEU A 213 -8.89 -18.72 -5.55
CA LEU A 213 -7.85 -19.63 -5.08
C LEU A 213 -7.87 -20.96 -5.84
N ASP A 214 -9.06 -21.49 -6.15
CA ASP A 214 -9.22 -22.69 -6.97
C ASP A 214 -8.80 -22.46 -8.43
N ARG A 215 -8.85 -21.22 -8.91
CA ARG A 215 -8.34 -20.81 -10.23
C ARG A 215 -6.82 -20.71 -10.26
N GLY A 216 -6.17 -20.54 -9.12
CA GLY A 216 -4.71 -20.64 -9.00
C GLY A 216 -4.00 -19.36 -8.55
N ILE A 217 -4.69 -18.37 -8.04
CA ILE A 217 -4.01 -17.26 -7.36
C ILE A 217 -3.37 -17.73 -6.05
N ASP A 218 -2.37 -17.02 -5.57
CA ASP A 218 -1.59 -17.39 -4.39
C ASP A 218 -1.97 -16.61 -3.13
N GLY A 219 -3.06 -15.88 -3.14
CA GLY A 219 -3.53 -15.14 -1.96
C GLY A 219 -4.19 -13.82 -2.27
N PHE A 220 -4.39 -13.02 -1.22
CA PHE A 220 -5.07 -11.73 -1.32
C PHE A 220 -4.38 -10.62 -0.53
N ARG A 221 -4.30 -9.44 -1.16
CA ARG A 221 -4.20 -8.18 -0.43
C ARG A 221 -5.62 -7.70 -0.18
N MET A 222 -5.98 -7.44 1.06
CA MET A 222 -7.35 -7.15 1.48
C MET A 222 -7.51 -5.65 1.73
N ASP A 223 -8.23 -5.01 0.82
CA ASP A 223 -8.49 -3.57 0.83
C ASP A 223 -9.29 -3.17 2.07
N VAL A 224 -8.79 -2.16 2.79
CA VAL A 224 -9.39 -1.60 4.02
C VAL A 224 -10.09 -2.62 4.91
N ILE A 225 -9.50 -3.81 5.05
CA ILE A 225 -10.13 -4.96 5.71
C ILE A 225 -10.52 -4.69 7.16
N THR A 226 -9.92 -3.71 7.78
CA THR A 226 -10.24 -3.29 9.15
C THR A 226 -11.53 -2.48 9.26
N LEU A 227 -12.14 -2.07 8.14
CA LEU A 227 -13.39 -1.32 8.12
C LEU A 227 -14.65 -2.19 8.02
N ILE A 228 -14.52 -3.51 7.88
CA ILE A 228 -15.68 -4.42 7.69
C ILE A 228 -16.56 -4.56 8.94
N SER A 229 -16.01 -4.35 10.15
CA SER A 229 -16.75 -4.42 11.41
C SER A 229 -17.05 -3.02 11.94
N LYS A 230 -18.31 -2.63 11.94
CA LYS A 230 -18.72 -1.31 12.41
C LYS A 230 -19.30 -1.39 13.83
N ARG A 231 -19.02 -0.38 14.66
CA ARG A 231 -19.54 -0.28 16.03
C ARG A 231 -21.00 0.16 16.01
N THR A 232 -21.87 -0.65 16.59
CA THR A 232 -23.30 -0.33 16.78
C THR A 232 -23.69 -0.42 18.25
N ASP A 233 -24.81 0.22 18.62
CA ASP A 233 -25.46 0.00 19.91
C ASP A 233 -26.19 -1.36 19.94
N ALA A 234 -26.80 -1.70 21.09
CA ALA A 234 -27.54 -2.95 21.27
C ALA A 234 -28.76 -3.11 20.32
N ASN A 235 -29.18 -2.02 19.67
CA ASN A 235 -30.27 -2.01 18.70
C ASN A 235 -29.78 -1.96 17.24
N GLY A 236 -28.47 -2.11 17.01
CA GLY A 236 -27.85 -2.06 15.68
C GLY A 236 -27.75 -0.65 15.08
N ARG A 237 -27.84 0.41 15.90
CA ARG A 237 -27.70 1.79 15.43
C ARG A 237 -26.24 2.24 15.48
N LEU A 238 -25.85 2.96 14.45
CA LEU A 238 -24.53 3.58 14.37
C LEU A 238 -24.45 4.83 15.28
N PRO A 239 -23.26 5.27 15.70
CA PRO A 239 -23.08 6.50 16.45
C PRO A 239 -23.72 7.71 15.75
N GLY A 240 -24.39 8.57 16.52
CA GLY A 240 -25.06 9.77 16.01
C GLY A 240 -26.40 9.54 15.31
N GLU A 241 -26.81 8.31 15.04
CA GLU A 241 -28.19 8.04 14.58
C GLU A 241 -29.21 8.41 15.66
N THR A 242 -30.41 8.85 15.24
CA THR A 242 -31.45 9.20 16.19
C THR A 242 -31.83 8.02 17.09
N GLY A 243 -31.65 8.22 18.39
CA GLY A 243 -31.91 7.19 19.41
C GLY A 243 -30.79 6.19 19.61
N SER A 244 -29.64 6.39 19.00
CA SER A 244 -28.43 5.64 19.32
C SER A 244 -27.93 5.97 20.74
N GLU A 245 -27.47 4.95 21.47
CA GLU A 245 -26.80 5.12 22.76
C GLU A 245 -25.36 5.59 22.60
N LEU A 246 -24.80 5.49 21.38
CA LEU A 246 -23.43 5.90 21.04
C LEU A 246 -23.42 7.34 20.55
N GLN A 247 -22.53 8.14 21.15
CA GLN A 247 -22.30 9.53 20.74
C GLN A 247 -21.39 9.57 19.52
N ASP A 248 -21.68 10.45 18.58
CA ASP A 248 -20.82 10.77 17.46
C ASP A 248 -19.68 11.70 17.88
N LEU A 249 -18.64 11.78 17.05
CA LEU A 249 -17.58 12.78 17.21
C LEU A 249 -18.09 14.17 16.81
N PRO A 250 -17.43 15.24 17.30
CA PRO A 250 -17.70 16.59 16.83
C PRO A 250 -17.48 16.71 15.31
N VAL A 251 -18.29 17.53 14.70
CA VAL A 251 -18.17 17.90 13.29
C VAL A 251 -16.89 18.70 13.06
N GLY A 252 -16.10 18.31 12.07
CA GLY A 252 -14.89 19.01 11.66
C GLY A 252 -15.14 20.26 10.81
N GLU A 253 -14.08 20.88 10.32
CA GLU A 253 -14.16 22.12 9.51
C GLU A 253 -14.92 21.94 8.19
N GLU A 254 -14.95 20.72 7.66
CA GLU A 254 -15.64 20.36 6.42
C GLU A 254 -17.16 20.10 6.62
N GLY A 255 -17.66 20.22 7.85
CA GLY A 255 -19.07 20.06 8.14
C GLY A 255 -19.52 18.62 8.46
N TYR A 256 -18.59 17.67 8.59
CA TYR A 256 -18.85 16.25 8.86
C TYR A 256 -18.05 15.74 10.05
N SER A 257 -18.52 14.67 10.68
CA SER A 257 -17.80 13.94 11.73
C SER A 257 -16.96 12.80 11.13
N ASN A 258 -15.85 12.48 11.77
CA ASN A 258 -14.96 11.39 11.32
C ASN A 258 -15.51 10.02 11.78
N PRO A 259 -15.92 9.11 10.86
CA PRO A 259 -16.42 7.78 11.21
C PRO A 259 -15.34 6.80 11.63
N ASN A 260 -14.05 7.06 11.33
CA ASN A 260 -12.97 6.09 11.46
C ASN A 260 -12.90 5.39 12.84
N PRO A 261 -13.01 6.07 13.99
CA PRO A 261 -12.96 5.41 15.30
C PRO A 261 -14.12 4.45 15.60
N PHE A 262 -15.15 4.46 14.76
CA PHE A 262 -16.30 3.58 14.88
C PHE A 262 -16.37 2.49 13.80
N CYS A 263 -15.62 2.68 12.73
CA CYS A 263 -15.59 1.76 11.59
C CYS A 263 -14.31 0.94 11.55
N ALA A 264 -13.17 1.50 11.99
CA ALA A 264 -11.91 0.76 12.01
C ALA A 264 -11.83 -0.12 13.27
N ASP A 265 -11.41 -1.38 13.07
CA ASP A 265 -11.23 -2.38 14.13
C ASP A 265 -12.46 -2.50 15.04
N GLY A 266 -13.61 -2.65 14.44
CA GLY A 266 -14.86 -2.77 15.17
C GLY A 266 -14.95 -4.06 16.01
N PRO A 267 -15.98 -4.19 16.86
CA PRO A 267 -16.03 -5.20 17.92
C PRO A 267 -16.08 -6.66 17.44
N ARG A 268 -16.37 -6.91 16.17
CA ARG A 268 -16.41 -8.25 15.58
C ARG A 268 -15.29 -8.50 14.55
N GLN A 269 -14.28 -7.64 14.51
CA GLN A 269 -13.18 -7.75 13.54
C GLN A 269 -12.50 -9.12 13.62
N ASP A 270 -12.09 -9.55 14.81
CA ASP A 270 -11.42 -10.84 15.02
C ASP A 270 -12.32 -12.01 14.63
N GLU A 271 -13.61 -11.94 14.96
CA GLU A 271 -14.58 -12.97 14.58
C GLU A 271 -14.65 -13.13 13.06
N PHE A 272 -14.73 -12.02 12.32
CA PHE A 272 -14.84 -12.05 10.86
C PHE A 272 -13.56 -12.53 10.19
N LEU A 273 -12.39 -12.10 10.68
CA LEU A 273 -11.10 -12.57 10.15
C LEU A 273 -10.85 -14.05 10.45
N ALA A 274 -11.14 -14.50 11.67
CA ALA A 274 -11.02 -15.91 12.03
C ALA A 274 -12.03 -16.80 11.26
N GLU A 275 -13.25 -16.30 11.00
CA GLU A 275 -14.22 -16.99 10.15
C GLU A 275 -13.71 -17.10 8.70
N MET A 276 -13.19 -16.00 8.15
CA MET A 276 -12.59 -15.97 6.81
C MET A 276 -11.43 -16.97 6.71
N ARG A 277 -10.53 -16.99 7.69
CA ARG A 277 -9.40 -17.94 7.73
C ARG A 277 -9.89 -19.36 7.66
N ARG A 278 -10.86 -19.72 8.49
CA ARG A 278 -11.40 -21.08 8.56
C ARG A 278 -12.14 -21.50 7.29
N GLU A 279 -12.94 -20.62 6.68
CA GLU A 279 -13.78 -20.94 5.53
C GLU A 279 -13.03 -20.92 4.19
N VAL A 280 -11.88 -20.22 4.13
CA VAL A 280 -11.17 -19.96 2.87
C VAL A 280 -9.78 -20.59 2.85
N PHE A 281 -9.02 -20.46 3.93
CA PHE A 281 -7.59 -20.77 3.93
C PHE A 281 -7.22 -22.06 4.65
N ASP A 282 -8.03 -22.54 5.59
CA ASP A 282 -7.75 -23.79 6.31
C ASP A 282 -7.67 -24.99 5.35
N GLY A 283 -6.55 -25.72 5.44
CA GLY A 283 -6.26 -26.85 4.56
C GLY A 283 -5.63 -26.48 3.22
N ARG A 284 -5.31 -25.22 2.99
CA ARG A 284 -4.52 -24.72 1.87
C ARG A 284 -3.11 -24.36 2.33
N ASP A 285 -2.12 -24.52 1.47
CA ASP A 285 -0.73 -24.18 1.73
C ASP A 285 -0.21 -23.18 0.68
N GLY A 286 0.85 -22.44 1.03
CA GLY A 286 1.59 -21.60 0.08
C GLY A 286 0.90 -20.30 -0.32
N PHE A 287 -0.19 -19.92 0.34
CA PHE A 287 -0.86 -18.63 0.15
C PHE A 287 -0.23 -17.51 0.97
N LEU A 288 -0.60 -16.27 0.66
CA LEU A 288 -0.27 -15.05 1.40
C LEU A 288 -1.53 -14.22 1.63
N THR A 289 -1.72 -13.75 2.87
CA THR A 289 -2.76 -12.80 3.23
C THR A 289 -2.15 -11.53 3.81
N VAL A 290 -2.47 -10.38 3.22
CA VAL A 290 -2.06 -9.08 3.76
C VAL A 290 -3.25 -8.15 3.81
N GLY A 291 -3.50 -7.55 4.98
CA GLY A 291 -4.59 -6.61 5.19
C GLY A 291 -4.14 -5.16 5.10
N GLU A 292 -4.87 -4.32 4.39
CA GLU A 292 -4.75 -2.90 4.55
C GLU A 292 -5.50 -2.47 5.81
N ALA A 293 -4.80 -1.78 6.74
CA ALA A 293 -5.25 -1.60 8.11
C ALA A 293 -5.28 -0.13 8.56
N PRO A 294 -6.14 0.71 7.94
CA PRO A 294 -6.31 2.07 8.43
C PRO A 294 -6.88 2.06 9.86
N GLY A 295 -6.30 2.90 10.74
CA GLY A 295 -6.77 3.08 12.12
C GLY A 295 -6.35 1.98 13.10
N ILE A 296 -5.53 1.02 12.70
CA ILE A 296 -4.96 -0.02 13.57
C ILE A 296 -3.67 0.50 14.23
N THR A 297 -3.50 0.19 15.53
CA THR A 297 -2.25 0.44 16.25
C THR A 297 -1.23 -0.68 16.04
N ALA A 298 0.03 -0.37 16.34
CA ALA A 298 1.11 -1.35 16.23
C ALA A 298 0.89 -2.58 17.16
N GLU A 299 0.35 -2.38 18.38
CA GLU A 299 0.02 -3.48 19.30
C GLU A 299 -1.12 -4.36 18.76
N ARG A 300 -2.08 -3.75 18.07
CA ARG A 300 -3.19 -4.50 17.48
C ARG A 300 -2.73 -5.33 16.28
N ASN A 301 -1.72 -4.86 15.54
CA ASN A 301 -1.07 -5.62 14.49
C ASN A 301 -0.48 -6.93 15.02
N GLU A 302 0.23 -6.92 16.17
CA GLU A 302 0.76 -8.15 16.78
C GLU A 302 -0.34 -9.19 16.97
N HIS A 303 -1.51 -8.78 17.46
CA HIS A 303 -2.63 -9.71 17.70
C HIS A 303 -3.16 -10.33 16.40
N ILE A 304 -3.45 -9.52 15.38
CA ILE A 304 -4.04 -9.99 14.12
C ILE A 304 -3.07 -10.89 13.34
N THR A 305 -1.76 -10.59 13.42
CA THR A 305 -0.73 -11.31 12.68
C THR A 305 -0.02 -12.40 13.50
N ASP A 306 -0.43 -12.63 14.75
CA ASP A 306 0.05 -13.78 15.54
C ASP A 306 -0.50 -15.08 14.93
N PRO A 307 0.35 -16.00 14.48
CA PRO A 307 -0.09 -17.30 13.94
C PRO A 307 -0.99 -18.11 14.88
N ALA A 308 -0.91 -17.85 16.20
CA ALA A 308 -1.76 -18.52 17.20
C ALA A 308 -3.23 -18.08 17.11
N ASN A 309 -3.52 -16.88 16.61
CA ASN A 309 -4.88 -16.36 16.44
C ASN A 309 -5.48 -16.77 15.09
N GLY A 310 -4.64 -17.07 14.09
CA GLY A 310 -5.08 -17.59 12.79
C GLY A 310 -5.93 -16.59 12.00
N GLU A 311 -5.57 -15.31 11.98
CA GLU A 311 -6.29 -14.27 11.26
C GLU A 311 -5.60 -13.95 9.93
N LEU A 312 -4.64 -13.03 9.91
CA LEU A 312 -3.89 -12.64 8.71
C LEU A 312 -2.39 -12.88 8.88
N ASP A 313 -1.67 -13.03 7.77
CA ASP A 313 -0.21 -13.22 7.81
C ASP A 313 0.51 -11.91 8.11
N MET A 314 0.01 -10.76 7.61
CA MET A 314 0.59 -9.42 7.85
C MET A 314 -0.41 -8.29 7.58
N LEU A 315 -0.08 -7.07 8.04
CA LEU A 315 -0.88 -5.86 7.85
C LEU A 315 -0.03 -4.70 7.32
N PHE A 316 -0.62 -3.86 6.45
CA PHE A 316 -0.11 -2.53 6.15
C PHE A 316 -0.57 -1.55 7.24
N LEU A 317 0.38 -0.97 7.96
CA LEU A 317 0.14 0.08 8.94
C LEU A 317 0.47 1.45 8.35
N PHE A 318 -0.29 2.48 8.73
CA PHE A 318 -0.20 3.82 8.14
C PHE A 318 0.45 4.88 9.05
N GLU A 319 0.86 4.53 10.27
CA GLU A 319 1.36 5.50 11.25
C GLU A 319 2.60 6.27 10.75
N HIS A 320 3.49 5.60 10.02
CA HIS A 320 4.66 6.22 9.39
C HIS A 320 4.29 7.13 8.21
N MET A 321 3.17 6.86 7.52
CA MET A 321 2.68 7.71 6.43
C MET A 321 2.19 9.09 6.91
N GLY A 322 1.90 9.26 8.20
CA GLY A 322 1.45 10.52 8.80
C GLY A 322 2.57 11.43 9.33
N VAL A 323 3.85 11.08 9.16
CA VAL A 323 4.95 11.83 9.81
C VAL A 323 5.11 13.26 9.29
N ASP A 324 4.74 13.53 8.05
CA ASP A 324 4.84 14.82 7.38
C ASP A 324 3.47 15.49 7.14
N GLN A 325 2.40 14.93 7.73
CA GLN A 325 1.02 15.41 7.58
C GLN A 325 0.41 15.74 8.94
N THR A 326 -0.56 16.66 8.98
CA THR A 326 -1.29 16.93 10.22
C THR A 326 -2.31 15.83 10.50
N PRO A 327 -2.69 15.59 11.77
CA PRO A 327 -3.70 14.60 12.10
C PRO A 327 -5.09 14.89 11.51
N GLU A 328 -5.36 16.16 11.18
CA GLU A 328 -6.65 16.63 10.67
C GLU A 328 -6.79 16.41 9.16
N SER A 329 -5.66 16.39 8.43
CA SER A 329 -5.72 16.30 6.98
C SER A 329 -4.41 15.88 6.34
N LYS A 330 -4.47 14.92 5.41
CA LYS A 330 -3.31 14.56 4.56
C LYS A 330 -2.84 15.71 3.63
N TRP A 331 -3.70 16.69 3.39
CA TRP A 331 -3.38 17.84 2.53
C TRP A 331 -2.60 18.95 3.23
N ASP A 332 -2.36 18.80 4.53
CA ASP A 332 -1.69 19.77 5.38
C ASP A 332 -0.35 19.23 5.85
N ASP A 333 0.72 19.79 5.29
CA ASP A 333 2.08 19.43 5.66
C ASP A 333 2.48 19.98 7.02
N LYS A 334 3.27 19.21 7.75
CA LYS A 334 3.94 19.65 8.98
C LYS A 334 5.44 19.37 8.87
N PRO A 335 6.28 20.14 9.59
CA PRO A 335 7.69 19.83 9.74
C PRO A 335 7.89 18.43 10.34
N TRP A 336 8.84 17.68 9.79
CA TRP A 336 9.23 16.35 10.25
C TRP A 336 10.75 16.17 10.13
N THR A 337 11.27 15.14 10.78
CA THR A 337 12.66 14.72 10.70
C THR A 337 12.75 13.21 10.39
N PRO A 338 13.87 12.73 9.86
CA PRO A 338 14.13 11.29 9.76
C PRO A 338 13.94 10.51 11.07
N ALA A 339 14.25 11.12 12.22
CA ALA A 339 14.00 10.51 13.53
C ALA A 339 12.50 10.32 13.84
N ASP A 340 11.62 11.17 13.31
CA ASP A 340 10.16 10.99 13.44
C ASP A 340 9.70 9.76 12.65
N LEU A 341 10.22 9.59 11.42
CA LEU A 341 9.94 8.41 10.58
C LEU A 341 10.46 7.13 11.26
N GLU A 342 11.72 7.15 11.70
CA GLU A 342 12.32 6.02 12.41
C GLU A 342 11.53 5.65 13.66
N THR A 343 11.06 6.64 14.43
CA THR A 343 10.27 6.38 15.64
C THR A 343 9.01 5.58 15.31
N LYS A 344 8.30 5.94 14.23
CA LYS A 344 7.11 5.20 13.81
C LYS A 344 7.41 3.79 13.30
N LEU A 345 8.50 3.65 12.53
CA LEU A 345 8.95 2.33 12.08
C LEU A 345 9.41 1.47 13.27
N ALA A 346 10.14 2.03 14.25
CA ALA A 346 10.58 1.32 15.44
C ALA A 346 9.39 0.88 16.32
N GLU A 347 8.38 1.73 16.53
CA GLU A 347 7.15 1.36 17.25
C GLU A 347 6.49 0.11 16.61
N GLN A 348 6.42 0.05 15.28
CA GLN A 348 5.90 -1.13 14.56
C GLN A 348 6.79 -2.36 14.77
N GLN A 349 8.12 -2.21 14.72
CA GLN A 349 9.07 -3.31 14.94
C GLN A 349 9.00 -3.85 16.37
N ASP A 350 8.92 -2.98 17.37
CA ASP A 350 8.84 -3.34 18.78
C ASP A 350 7.54 -4.08 19.09
N ALA A 351 6.43 -3.67 18.50
CA ALA A 351 5.12 -4.31 18.68
C ALA A 351 5.11 -5.77 18.19
N ILE A 352 5.76 -6.05 17.05
CA ILE A 352 5.82 -7.42 16.49
C ILE A 352 7.04 -8.23 16.95
N ALA A 353 7.81 -7.75 17.93
CA ALA A 353 9.06 -8.38 18.33
C ALA A 353 8.91 -9.80 18.85
N ARG A 354 7.76 -10.14 19.46
CA ARG A 354 7.49 -11.47 20.03
C ARG A 354 6.76 -12.38 19.06
N HIS A 355 5.70 -11.87 18.48
CA HIS A 355 4.77 -12.56 17.57
C HIS A 355 4.42 -11.62 16.43
N GLY A 356 3.75 -12.13 15.42
CA GLY A 356 3.31 -11.32 14.31
C GLY A 356 4.40 -10.96 13.31
N TRP A 357 3.96 -10.26 12.24
CA TRP A 357 4.81 -9.88 11.13
C TRP A 357 4.38 -8.54 10.53
N ALA A 358 5.32 -7.81 9.93
CA ALA A 358 5.05 -6.54 9.25
C ALA A 358 5.13 -6.68 7.73
N SER A 359 4.24 -6.02 7.01
CA SER A 359 4.47 -5.60 5.63
C SER A 359 5.10 -4.21 5.64
N LEU A 360 6.21 -4.07 4.91
CA LEU A 360 7.00 -2.85 4.85
C LEU A 360 6.76 -2.16 3.52
N PHE A 361 6.41 -0.88 3.53
CA PHE A 361 6.25 -0.07 2.33
C PHE A 361 6.57 1.39 2.61
N LEU A 362 7.02 2.13 1.59
CA LEU A 362 7.29 3.56 1.68
C LEU A 362 6.44 4.37 0.69
N ASP A 363 5.97 3.75 -0.37
CA ASP A 363 4.92 4.26 -1.25
C ASP A 363 4.05 3.12 -1.80
N ASN A 364 2.98 3.47 -2.49
CA ASN A 364 2.07 2.56 -3.18
C ASN A 364 1.21 3.37 -4.17
N HIS A 365 0.16 2.77 -4.75
CA HIS A 365 -0.76 3.44 -5.68
C HIS A 365 -1.60 4.58 -5.05
N ASP A 366 -1.63 4.71 -3.72
CA ASP A 366 -2.37 5.72 -2.96
C ASP A 366 -1.47 6.73 -2.23
N GLN A 367 -0.14 6.58 -2.35
CA GLN A 367 0.85 7.47 -1.76
C GLN A 367 1.70 8.13 -2.87
N PRO A 368 2.18 9.36 -2.67
CA PRO A 368 3.10 9.97 -3.62
C PRO A 368 4.41 9.17 -3.69
N ARG A 369 5.16 9.35 -4.77
CA ARG A 369 6.47 8.71 -4.94
C ARG A 369 7.39 9.04 -3.78
N VAL A 370 7.97 8.02 -3.15
CA VAL A 370 8.76 8.16 -1.92
C VAL A 370 9.98 9.07 -2.10
N VAL A 371 10.61 9.04 -3.28
CA VAL A 371 11.78 9.91 -3.58
C VAL A 371 11.41 11.39 -3.57
N SER A 372 10.24 11.75 -4.08
CA SER A 372 9.74 13.14 -4.04
C SER A 372 9.22 13.53 -2.66
N ARG A 373 8.74 12.58 -1.87
CA ARG A 373 8.17 12.84 -0.55
C ARG A 373 9.25 13.00 0.52
N TRP A 374 10.17 12.04 0.60
CA TRP A 374 11.17 11.94 1.68
C TRP A 374 12.61 11.92 1.19
N GLY A 375 12.85 11.88 -0.12
CA GLY A 375 14.15 11.91 -0.76
C GLY A 375 14.49 13.29 -1.34
N ASP A 376 15.19 13.28 -2.46
CA ASP A 376 15.65 14.48 -3.18
C ASP A 376 15.48 14.26 -4.70
N ASP A 377 14.44 14.82 -5.28
CA ASP A 377 14.17 14.78 -6.72
C ASP A 377 14.67 16.03 -7.47
N THR A 378 15.41 16.91 -6.78
CA THR A 378 15.90 18.20 -7.33
C THR A 378 17.13 18.06 -8.19
N SER A 379 17.87 16.94 -8.07
CA SER A 379 19.07 16.65 -8.85
C SER A 379 19.23 15.15 -9.11
N LYS A 380 19.85 14.79 -10.23
CA LYS A 380 20.14 13.38 -10.58
C LYS A 380 20.90 12.65 -9.46
N THR A 381 21.94 13.26 -8.92
CA THR A 381 22.76 12.65 -7.86
C THR A 381 21.97 12.53 -6.55
N GLY A 382 21.20 13.55 -6.17
CA GLY A 382 20.33 13.53 -5.00
C GLY A 382 19.27 12.44 -5.12
N ARG A 383 18.60 12.36 -6.27
CA ARG A 383 17.59 11.34 -6.57
C ARG A 383 18.15 9.92 -6.42
N ILE A 384 19.24 9.61 -7.11
CA ILE A 384 19.82 8.26 -7.09
C ILE A 384 20.28 7.88 -5.66
N ARG A 385 20.93 8.80 -4.94
CA ARG A 385 21.41 8.51 -3.58
C ARG A 385 20.27 8.36 -2.59
N SER A 386 19.28 9.25 -2.64
CA SER A 386 18.12 9.17 -1.73
C SER A 386 17.23 7.97 -2.03
N ALA A 387 17.00 7.63 -3.31
CA ALA A 387 16.29 6.41 -3.70
C ALA A 387 16.95 5.16 -3.12
N LYS A 388 18.29 5.03 -3.25
CA LYS A 388 19.04 3.91 -2.68
C LYS A 388 19.02 3.90 -1.15
N ALA A 389 19.05 5.07 -0.50
CA ALA A 389 18.96 5.17 0.95
C ALA A 389 17.58 4.72 1.47
N LEU A 390 16.50 5.11 0.77
CA LEU A 390 15.14 4.68 1.07
C LEU A 390 14.93 3.19 0.78
N ALA A 391 15.49 2.67 -0.32
CA ALA A 391 15.49 1.23 -0.59
C ALA A 391 16.20 0.43 0.52
N LEU A 392 17.33 0.91 1.01
CA LEU A 392 18.03 0.28 2.13
C LEU A 392 17.17 0.31 3.40
N LEU A 393 16.53 1.45 3.69
CA LEU A 393 15.59 1.57 4.82
C LEU A 393 14.49 0.51 4.73
N LEU A 394 13.83 0.40 3.58
CA LEU A 394 12.75 -0.56 3.34
C LEU A 394 13.21 -2.00 3.55
N HIS A 395 14.28 -2.42 2.85
CA HIS A 395 14.68 -3.83 2.79
C HIS A 395 15.36 -4.34 4.06
N MET A 396 15.98 -3.47 4.87
CA MET A 396 16.75 -3.90 6.04
C MET A 396 15.91 -3.98 7.33
N HIS A 397 14.69 -3.45 7.38
CA HIS A 397 13.77 -3.67 8.48
C HIS A 397 13.25 -5.11 8.54
N ARG A 398 12.76 -5.54 9.72
CA ARG A 398 12.14 -6.85 9.90
C ARG A 398 10.70 -6.82 9.37
N GLY A 399 10.40 -7.64 8.39
CA GLY A 399 9.11 -7.68 7.71
C GLY A 399 9.27 -8.05 6.25
N THR A 400 8.18 -8.16 5.52
CA THR A 400 8.17 -8.40 4.07
C THR A 400 8.12 -7.07 3.32
N PRO A 401 9.14 -6.72 2.51
CA PRO A 401 9.13 -5.50 1.71
C PRO A 401 8.13 -5.58 0.56
N TYR A 402 7.40 -4.49 0.35
CA TYR A 402 6.54 -4.25 -0.80
C TYR A 402 7.14 -3.11 -1.60
N VAL A 403 7.57 -3.40 -2.81
CA VAL A 403 8.14 -2.45 -3.76
C VAL A 403 7.04 -2.06 -4.75
N TYR A 404 6.73 -0.79 -4.86
CA TYR A 404 5.75 -0.31 -5.81
C TYR A 404 6.38 -0.11 -7.19
N GLN A 405 5.65 -0.41 -8.29
CA GLN A 405 6.16 -0.24 -9.66
C GLN A 405 6.80 1.13 -9.87
N GLY A 406 8.06 1.14 -10.32
CA GLY A 406 8.86 2.34 -10.54
C GLY A 406 9.65 2.84 -9.33
N GLU A 407 9.43 2.30 -8.12
CA GLU A 407 10.28 2.58 -6.95
C GLU A 407 11.70 2.08 -7.20
N GLU A 408 11.85 0.93 -7.85
CA GLU A 408 13.13 0.33 -8.24
C GLU A 408 13.91 1.16 -9.27
N LEU A 409 13.27 2.13 -9.94
CA LEU A 409 13.93 3.10 -10.83
C LEU A 409 14.14 4.48 -10.16
N GLY A 410 13.64 4.66 -8.94
CA GLY A 410 13.59 5.97 -8.31
C GLY A 410 12.72 6.96 -9.07
N MET A 411 11.56 6.52 -9.59
CA MET A 411 10.57 7.40 -10.21
C MET A 411 10.09 8.46 -9.22
N THR A 412 9.74 9.64 -9.73
CA THR A 412 9.36 10.82 -8.96
C THR A 412 7.91 11.22 -9.21
N ASN A 413 7.38 12.14 -8.41
CA ASN A 413 6.10 12.78 -8.66
C ASN A 413 6.08 13.45 -10.05
N ALA A 414 4.90 13.52 -10.67
CA ALA A 414 4.73 14.13 -11.99
C ALA A 414 4.74 15.66 -11.98
N HIS A 415 4.62 16.29 -10.79
CA HIS A 415 4.57 17.74 -10.61
C HIS A 415 3.47 18.42 -11.45
N PHE A 416 2.27 17.86 -11.47
CA PHE A 416 1.12 18.43 -12.15
C PHE A 416 0.82 19.86 -11.66
N THR A 417 0.48 20.75 -12.61
CA THR A 417 0.33 22.19 -12.34
C THR A 417 -1.11 22.70 -12.44
N SER A 418 -2.03 21.88 -12.93
CA SER A 418 -3.45 22.23 -13.10
C SER A 418 -4.35 21.04 -12.75
N LEU A 419 -5.56 21.34 -12.29
CA LEU A 419 -6.52 20.33 -11.83
C LEU A 419 -6.95 19.36 -12.94
N ASP A 420 -7.02 19.81 -14.17
CA ASP A 420 -7.40 19.01 -15.34
C ASP A 420 -6.39 17.90 -15.71
N GLN A 421 -5.18 17.92 -15.13
CA GLN A 421 -4.19 16.86 -15.26
C GLN A 421 -4.46 15.68 -14.32
N TYR A 422 -5.24 15.90 -13.25
CA TYR A 422 -5.61 14.86 -12.28
C TYR A 422 -6.77 14.02 -12.79
N ARG A 423 -6.78 12.75 -12.39
CA ARG A 423 -7.82 11.76 -12.68
C ARG A 423 -8.42 11.16 -11.40
N ASP A 424 -7.71 11.30 -10.31
CA ASP A 424 -8.05 10.76 -9.01
C ASP A 424 -9.22 11.51 -8.36
N LEU A 425 -10.26 10.74 -8.02
CA LEU A 425 -11.49 11.25 -7.42
C LEU A 425 -11.24 11.98 -6.09
N GLU A 426 -10.38 11.43 -5.22
CA GLU A 426 -10.04 12.03 -3.94
C GLU A 426 -9.43 13.42 -4.11
N SER A 427 -8.45 13.54 -5.01
CA SER A 427 -7.76 14.80 -5.32
C SER A 427 -8.71 15.87 -5.89
N ILE A 428 -9.58 15.46 -6.82
CA ILE A 428 -10.55 16.36 -7.47
C ILE A 428 -11.59 16.83 -6.46
N ASN A 429 -12.17 15.92 -5.68
CA ASN A 429 -13.17 16.25 -4.67
C ASN A 429 -12.59 17.12 -3.55
N ALA A 430 -11.37 16.83 -3.09
CA ALA A 430 -10.70 17.65 -2.09
C ALA A 430 -10.48 19.09 -2.58
N TYR A 431 -10.15 19.27 -3.87
CA TYR A 431 -10.06 20.61 -4.45
C TYR A 431 -11.41 21.32 -4.44
N HIS A 432 -12.45 20.68 -4.97
CA HIS A 432 -13.80 21.27 -5.03
C HIS A 432 -14.32 21.62 -3.63
N GLN A 433 -14.24 20.70 -2.69
CA GLN A 433 -14.72 20.90 -1.32
C GLN A 433 -13.96 22.01 -0.58
N ARG A 434 -12.61 22.00 -0.66
CA ARG A 434 -11.78 22.91 0.16
C ARG A 434 -11.58 24.29 -0.47
N VAL A 435 -11.62 24.39 -1.81
CA VAL A 435 -11.41 25.65 -2.52
C VAL A 435 -12.73 26.29 -2.93
N GLU A 436 -13.63 25.53 -3.57
CA GLU A 436 -14.81 26.09 -4.22
C GLU A 436 -16.01 26.15 -3.27
N GLU A 437 -16.25 25.13 -2.45
CA GLU A 437 -17.43 25.04 -1.59
C GLU A 437 -17.20 25.74 -0.24
N THR A 438 -16.12 25.38 0.47
CA THR A 438 -15.89 25.89 1.83
C THR A 438 -14.94 27.09 1.87
N GLY A 439 -14.06 27.23 0.89
CA GLY A 439 -13.06 28.31 0.83
C GLY A 439 -12.01 28.24 1.95
N ILE A 440 -11.85 27.10 2.63
CA ILE A 440 -10.83 26.92 3.69
C ILE A 440 -9.40 26.89 3.13
N ARG A 441 -9.24 26.69 1.81
CA ARG A 441 -7.97 26.71 1.09
C ARG A 441 -8.05 27.62 -0.13
N THR A 442 -6.89 28.21 -0.50
CA THR A 442 -6.77 28.86 -1.81
C THR A 442 -6.41 27.84 -2.88
N SER A 443 -6.76 28.10 -4.13
CA SER A 443 -6.37 27.26 -5.27
C SER A 443 -4.86 26.98 -5.30
N GLU A 444 -4.03 28.02 -5.08
CA GLU A 444 -2.58 27.87 -5.07
C GLU A 444 -2.09 26.91 -3.98
N THR A 445 -2.62 27.04 -2.74
CA THR A 445 -2.21 26.17 -1.64
C THR A 445 -2.68 24.73 -1.85
N MET A 446 -3.91 24.55 -2.36
CA MET A 446 -4.44 23.20 -2.64
C MET A 446 -3.68 22.52 -3.78
N MET A 447 -3.40 23.22 -4.89
CA MET A 447 -2.61 22.66 -5.99
C MET A 447 -1.20 22.25 -5.54
N ARG A 448 -0.58 22.99 -4.61
CA ARG A 448 0.71 22.59 -4.02
C ARG A 448 0.60 21.31 -3.21
N SER A 449 -0.47 21.17 -2.41
CA SER A 449 -0.74 19.94 -1.67
C SER A 449 -1.01 18.74 -2.60
N LEU A 450 -1.79 18.94 -3.66
CA LEU A 450 -2.04 17.89 -4.67
C LEU A 450 -0.75 17.45 -5.38
N ALA A 451 0.11 18.39 -5.79
CA ALA A 451 1.40 18.08 -6.42
C ALA A 451 2.34 17.30 -5.48
N ARG A 452 2.18 17.43 -4.17
CA ARG A 452 2.98 16.73 -3.16
C ARG A 452 2.36 15.40 -2.73
N TYR A 453 1.06 15.35 -2.47
CA TYR A 453 0.38 14.23 -1.80
C TYR A 453 -0.69 13.52 -2.63
N GLY A 454 -1.06 14.05 -3.81
CA GLY A 454 -2.09 13.45 -4.65
C GLY A 454 -1.69 12.06 -5.16
N ARG A 455 -2.64 11.12 -5.17
CA ARG A 455 -2.45 9.73 -5.58
C ARG A 455 -1.95 9.59 -7.02
N ASP A 456 -2.36 10.47 -7.93
CA ASP A 456 -1.97 10.44 -9.34
C ASP A 456 -0.46 10.61 -9.58
N ASN A 457 0.29 11.15 -8.60
CA ASN A 457 1.73 11.19 -8.68
C ASN A 457 2.37 9.80 -8.77
N ALA A 458 1.77 8.79 -8.14
CA ALA A 458 2.21 7.41 -8.20
C ALA A 458 1.59 6.64 -9.39
N ARG A 459 0.53 7.18 -10.02
CA ARG A 459 -0.26 6.50 -11.04
C ARG A 459 0.15 6.80 -12.47
N THR A 460 1.19 7.63 -12.67
CA THR A 460 1.78 7.85 -14.00
C THR A 460 2.29 6.54 -14.59
N PRO A 461 2.26 6.40 -15.94
CA PRO A 461 2.75 5.20 -16.60
C PRO A 461 4.16 4.82 -16.19
N MET A 462 4.42 3.51 -16.07
CA MET A 462 5.75 2.95 -15.86
C MET A 462 6.70 3.38 -16.96
N GLN A 463 7.93 3.74 -16.59
CA GLN A 463 8.94 4.30 -17.48
C GLN A 463 9.89 3.18 -17.96
N TRP A 464 9.55 2.54 -19.09
CA TRP A 464 10.32 1.44 -19.65
C TRP A 464 11.51 1.89 -20.46
N ASP A 465 11.37 3.00 -21.24
CA ASP A 465 12.42 3.57 -22.08
C ASP A 465 12.23 5.07 -22.32
N ASP A 466 13.09 5.68 -23.13
CA ASP A 466 13.11 7.11 -23.48
C ASP A 466 12.16 7.50 -24.63
N SER A 467 11.35 6.58 -25.15
CA SER A 467 10.41 6.85 -26.25
C SER A 467 9.23 7.73 -25.82
N THR A 468 8.44 8.20 -26.80
CA THR A 468 7.37 9.21 -26.63
C THR A 468 6.44 8.94 -25.44
N TYR A 469 6.05 7.69 -25.23
CA TYR A 469 5.18 7.26 -24.11
C TYR A 469 5.93 6.39 -23.09
N ALA A 470 7.23 6.65 -22.92
CA ALA A 470 8.09 5.93 -21.98
C ALA A 470 8.11 4.40 -22.21
N GLY A 471 7.85 3.91 -23.42
CA GLY A 471 7.70 2.49 -23.70
C GLY A 471 6.48 1.84 -23.06
N PHE A 472 5.62 2.62 -22.39
CA PHE A 472 4.38 2.12 -21.78
C PHE A 472 3.39 1.61 -22.83
N THR A 473 3.28 2.31 -23.95
CA THR A 473 2.53 1.90 -25.13
C THR A 473 3.36 2.11 -26.40
N MET A 474 2.84 1.70 -27.54
CA MET A 474 3.54 1.89 -28.83
C MET A 474 3.72 3.39 -29.13
N PRO A 475 4.86 3.81 -29.72
CA PRO A 475 5.13 5.23 -30.00
C PRO A 475 4.11 5.90 -30.94
N ASP A 476 3.42 5.10 -31.76
CA ASP A 476 2.37 5.50 -32.68
C ASP A 476 0.97 5.04 -32.26
N ALA A 477 0.79 4.76 -30.96
CA ALA A 477 -0.50 4.38 -30.41
C ALA A 477 -1.59 5.40 -30.79
N PRO A 478 -2.78 4.95 -31.16
CA PRO A 478 -3.86 5.83 -31.58
C PRO A 478 -4.47 6.66 -30.45
N VAL A 479 -4.22 6.25 -29.20
CA VAL A 479 -4.72 6.90 -27.99
C VAL A 479 -3.55 7.22 -27.07
N GLU A 480 -3.54 8.41 -26.50
CA GLU A 480 -2.58 8.79 -25.47
C GLU A 480 -2.84 8.00 -24.16
N PRO A 481 -1.82 7.80 -23.31
CA PRO A 481 -2.00 7.21 -22.00
C PRO A 481 -3.09 7.93 -21.18
N TRP A 482 -3.87 7.16 -20.41
CA TRP A 482 -5.02 7.64 -19.62
C TRP A 482 -4.68 8.80 -18.66
N ILE A 483 -3.42 8.84 -18.23
CA ILE A 483 -2.80 9.93 -17.46
C ILE A 483 -1.44 10.24 -18.10
N ALA A 484 -1.00 11.49 -18.00
CA ALA A 484 0.23 11.93 -18.66
C ALA A 484 1.46 11.16 -18.16
N VAL A 485 2.34 10.79 -19.08
CA VAL A 485 3.67 10.25 -18.77
C VAL A 485 4.49 11.32 -18.06
N ASN A 486 5.23 10.94 -17.02
CA ASN A 486 6.16 11.86 -16.38
C ASN A 486 7.26 12.28 -17.37
N PRO A 487 7.48 13.57 -17.63
CA PRO A 487 8.41 14.03 -18.66
C PRO A 487 9.87 13.67 -18.39
N ASN A 488 10.22 13.23 -17.18
CA ASN A 488 11.57 12.79 -16.82
C ASN A 488 11.90 11.36 -17.24
N HIS A 489 11.00 10.65 -17.94
CA HIS A 489 11.23 9.30 -18.47
C HIS A 489 12.46 9.22 -19.40
N THR A 490 12.87 10.33 -20.00
CA THR A 490 14.12 10.39 -20.79
C THR A 490 15.39 10.30 -19.97
N GLU A 491 15.29 10.40 -18.63
CA GLU A 491 16.42 10.30 -17.68
C GLU A 491 16.23 9.18 -16.66
N ILE A 492 14.99 8.72 -16.46
CA ILE A 492 14.61 7.70 -15.47
C ILE A 492 13.79 6.66 -16.21
N ASN A 493 14.40 5.54 -16.56
CA ASN A 493 13.71 4.45 -17.23
C ASN A 493 14.44 3.12 -17.05
N ALA A 494 13.69 2.03 -17.20
CA ALA A 494 14.21 0.68 -17.02
C ALA A 494 15.32 0.33 -18.02
N ALA A 495 15.22 0.76 -19.29
CA ALA A 495 16.17 0.44 -20.32
C ALA A 495 17.59 0.97 -20.00
N ASP A 496 17.66 2.16 -19.41
CA ASP A 496 18.95 2.76 -19.02
C ASP A 496 19.50 2.16 -17.72
N GLU A 497 18.64 1.63 -16.83
CA GLU A 497 19.05 1.22 -15.49
C GLU A 497 19.35 -0.27 -15.34
N ILE A 498 18.78 -1.15 -16.17
CA ILE A 498 18.93 -2.61 -16.04
C ILE A 498 20.39 -3.05 -16.14
N ASP A 499 21.15 -2.49 -17.06
CA ASP A 499 22.56 -2.85 -17.32
C ASP A 499 23.56 -1.95 -16.58
N ASP A 500 23.10 -0.89 -15.88
CA ASP A 500 23.96 -0.03 -15.07
C ASP A 500 24.14 -0.61 -13.66
N PRO A 501 25.34 -1.08 -13.26
CA PRO A 501 25.57 -1.65 -11.94
C PRO A 501 25.40 -0.64 -10.79
N ASP A 502 25.45 0.66 -11.10
CA ASP A 502 25.30 1.76 -10.15
C ASP A 502 23.91 2.39 -10.17
N SER A 503 22.95 1.83 -10.92
CA SER A 503 21.57 2.27 -10.96
C SER A 503 20.80 2.01 -9.66
N VAL A 504 19.61 2.61 -9.54
CA VAL A 504 18.65 2.31 -8.46
C VAL A 504 18.12 0.88 -8.62
N TYR A 505 17.81 0.45 -9.86
CA TYR A 505 17.38 -0.91 -10.19
C TYR A 505 18.40 -1.97 -9.69
N SER A 506 19.67 -1.80 -10.06
CA SER A 506 20.74 -2.72 -9.64
C SER A 506 20.93 -2.74 -8.12
N PHE A 507 20.65 -1.63 -7.44
CA PHE A 507 20.69 -1.57 -5.97
C PHE A 507 19.55 -2.35 -5.33
N HIS A 508 18.31 -2.20 -5.79
CA HIS A 508 17.17 -3.02 -5.36
C HIS A 508 17.44 -4.51 -5.60
N LYS A 509 17.90 -4.88 -6.79
CA LYS A 509 18.25 -6.27 -7.12
C LYS A 509 19.26 -6.86 -6.13
N ARG A 510 20.29 -6.10 -5.73
CA ARG A 510 21.26 -6.54 -4.71
C ARG A 510 20.63 -6.67 -3.32
N LEU A 511 19.75 -5.76 -2.92
CA LEU A 511 19.02 -5.84 -1.64
C LEU A 511 18.11 -7.07 -1.60
N ILE A 512 17.39 -7.35 -2.67
CA ILE A 512 16.54 -8.54 -2.80
C ILE A 512 17.39 -9.82 -2.72
N ALA A 513 18.51 -9.87 -3.45
CA ALA A 513 19.43 -11.00 -3.40
C ALA A 513 20.04 -11.19 -1.99
N LEU A 514 20.38 -10.10 -1.30
CA LEU A 514 20.87 -10.15 0.07
C LEU A 514 19.84 -10.74 1.02
N ARG A 515 18.56 -10.30 0.89
CA ARG A 515 17.45 -10.84 1.69
C ARG A 515 17.24 -12.34 1.47
N HIS A 516 17.37 -12.83 0.25
CA HIS A 516 17.23 -14.25 -0.09
C HIS A 516 18.40 -15.10 0.42
N THR A 517 19.58 -14.52 0.58
CA THR A 517 20.81 -15.28 0.90
C THR A 517 21.28 -15.12 2.34
N ASP A 518 20.90 -14.02 3.02
CA ASP A 518 21.30 -13.77 4.39
C ASP A 518 20.13 -13.89 5.38
N PRO A 519 20.15 -14.92 6.25
CA PRO A 519 19.07 -15.14 7.21
C PRO A 519 18.94 -14.04 8.27
N VAL A 520 19.98 -13.26 8.54
CA VAL A 520 19.91 -12.12 9.47
C VAL A 520 19.00 -11.04 8.89
N VAL A 521 19.08 -10.76 7.58
CA VAL A 521 18.21 -9.78 6.91
C VAL A 521 16.77 -10.26 6.91
N ALA A 522 16.53 -11.55 6.63
CA ALA A 522 15.18 -12.11 6.58
C ALA A 522 14.53 -12.23 7.97
N ALA A 523 15.27 -12.72 8.98
CA ALA A 523 14.70 -13.21 10.24
C ALA A 523 15.30 -12.60 11.52
N GLY A 524 16.39 -11.84 11.43
CA GLY A 524 17.06 -11.28 12.62
C GLY A 524 16.17 -10.34 13.42
N ASP A 525 16.37 -10.31 14.72
CA ASP A 525 15.67 -9.41 15.63
C ASP A 525 16.09 -7.96 15.37
N TYR A 526 15.14 -7.04 15.46
CA TYR A 526 15.37 -5.61 15.28
C TYR A 526 15.73 -4.94 16.61
N ARG A 527 16.66 -3.97 16.57
CA ARG A 527 16.92 -3.04 17.68
C ARG A 527 17.32 -1.68 17.09
N ARG A 528 16.61 -0.65 17.50
CA ARG A 528 16.97 0.75 17.22
C ARG A 528 18.33 1.09 17.85
N VAL A 529 19.13 1.90 17.16
CA VAL A 529 20.43 2.42 17.62
C VAL A 529 20.33 3.94 17.80
N GLU A 530 20.68 4.43 18.98
CA GLU A 530 20.64 5.86 19.28
C GLU A 530 21.79 6.60 18.60
N THR A 531 21.45 7.48 17.67
CA THR A 531 22.41 8.20 16.81
C THR A 531 22.77 9.59 17.33
N GLY A 532 22.01 10.13 18.28
CA GLY A 532 22.16 11.51 18.76
C GLY A 532 21.97 12.59 17.70
N ASN A 533 21.45 12.24 16.52
CA ASN A 533 21.24 13.13 15.39
C ASN A 533 19.93 12.79 14.66
N ASP A 534 19.01 13.74 14.58
CA ASP A 534 17.66 13.59 14.03
C ASP A 534 17.62 13.33 12.51
N ARG A 535 18.76 13.44 11.81
CA ARG A 535 18.90 13.16 10.37
C ARG A 535 19.43 11.75 10.09
N ILE A 536 19.91 11.05 11.11
CA ILE A 536 20.51 9.72 10.96
C ILE A 536 19.56 8.66 11.54
N ILE A 537 19.19 7.70 10.72
CA ILE A 537 18.48 6.49 11.11
C ILE A 537 19.52 5.38 11.27
N ALA A 538 19.45 4.64 12.39
CA ALA A 538 20.29 3.47 12.57
C ALA A 538 19.60 2.39 13.41
N PHE A 539 19.83 1.14 13.01
CA PHE A 539 19.32 -0.02 13.72
C PHE A 539 20.18 -1.27 13.47
N THR A 540 20.06 -2.24 14.33
CA THR A 540 20.69 -3.55 14.15
C THR A 540 19.65 -4.62 13.88
N ARG A 541 20.07 -5.63 13.10
CA ARG A 541 19.39 -6.92 12.96
C ARG A 541 20.32 -8.00 13.49
N THR A 542 19.84 -8.83 14.42
CA THR A 542 20.66 -9.85 15.07
C THR A 542 20.01 -11.22 14.96
N LEU A 543 20.77 -12.21 14.52
CA LEU A 543 20.37 -13.61 14.51
C LEU A 543 21.55 -14.46 14.98
N ASP A 544 21.35 -15.22 16.05
CA ASP A 544 22.40 -15.96 16.74
C ASP A 544 23.59 -15.03 17.14
N GLU A 545 24.80 -15.30 16.67
CA GLU A 545 26.01 -14.51 16.95
C GLU A 545 26.28 -13.43 15.90
N ARG A 546 25.46 -13.33 14.84
CA ARG A 546 25.66 -12.38 13.74
C ARG A 546 24.80 -11.14 13.94
N THR A 547 25.40 -9.97 13.75
CA THR A 547 24.69 -8.69 13.81
C THR A 547 24.99 -7.86 12.55
N ILE A 548 23.94 -7.36 11.91
CA ILE A 548 24.02 -6.40 10.82
C ILE A 548 23.59 -5.03 11.35
N LEU A 549 24.49 -4.05 11.23
CA LEU A 549 24.21 -2.63 11.52
C LEU A 549 23.84 -1.92 10.22
N THR A 550 22.70 -1.24 10.20
CA THR A 550 22.26 -0.35 9.11
C THR A 550 22.38 1.09 9.57
N VAL A 551 22.97 1.97 8.76
CA VAL A 551 23.13 3.41 9.04
C VAL A 551 22.75 4.21 7.82
N ILE A 552 21.91 5.23 7.98
CA ILE A 552 21.34 6.04 6.90
C ILE A 552 21.32 7.50 7.32
N ASN A 553 22.05 8.36 6.62
CA ASN A 553 21.81 9.81 6.66
C ASN A 553 20.69 10.14 5.67
N LEU A 554 19.47 10.24 6.15
CA LEU A 554 18.30 10.54 5.33
C LEU A 554 18.10 12.07 5.22
N SER A 555 19.14 12.77 4.77
CA SER A 555 19.11 14.22 4.60
C SER A 555 20.02 14.73 3.48
N PRO A 556 19.74 15.91 2.89
CA PRO A 556 20.57 16.51 1.83
C PRO A 556 21.88 17.12 2.34
N THR A 557 22.20 17.00 3.63
CA THR A 557 23.37 17.61 4.24
C THR A 557 24.22 16.58 4.98
N GLN A 558 25.50 16.89 5.20
CA GLN A 558 26.34 16.05 6.04
C GLN A 558 25.78 15.97 7.46
N ALA A 559 25.88 14.81 8.09
CA ALA A 559 25.42 14.56 9.44
C ALA A 559 26.49 13.76 10.23
N ALA A 560 26.79 14.24 11.44
CA ALA A 560 27.69 13.54 12.35
C ALA A 560 26.88 12.63 13.29
N PRO A 561 27.13 11.30 13.32
CA PRO A 561 26.53 10.44 14.33
C PRO A 561 27.13 10.75 15.70
N ALA A 562 26.35 10.48 16.74
CA ALA A 562 26.73 10.57 18.14
C ALA A 562 26.12 9.37 18.90
N GLY A 563 26.04 9.44 20.23
CA GLY A 563 25.41 8.37 21.02
C GLY A 563 26.13 7.02 20.83
N GLU A 564 25.38 5.97 20.54
CA GLU A 564 25.94 4.63 20.33
C GLU A 564 26.86 4.53 19.10
N LEU A 565 26.71 5.45 18.13
CA LEU A 565 27.53 5.50 16.90
C LEU A 565 28.69 6.51 16.98
N GLU A 566 28.99 7.12 18.12
CA GLU A 566 30.17 7.97 18.29
C GLU A 566 31.48 7.22 17.95
N THR A 567 31.48 5.90 18.21
CA THR A 567 32.53 4.99 17.76
C THR A 567 31.92 3.89 16.91
N MET A 568 32.22 3.92 15.60
CA MET A 568 31.77 2.88 14.68
C MET A 568 32.46 1.55 14.98
N PRO A 569 31.69 0.45 15.06
CA PRO A 569 32.28 -0.89 15.19
C PRO A 569 33.13 -1.25 13.95
N ASP A 570 34.03 -2.19 14.11
CA ASP A 570 34.67 -2.84 12.96
C ASP A 570 33.73 -3.87 12.34
N GLY A 571 33.91 -4.17 11.06
CA GLY A 571 33.06 -5.11 10.36
C GLY A 571 33.20 -5.06 8.84
N THR A 572 32.37 -5.81 8.16
CA THR A 572 32.37 -5.95 6.69
C THR A 572 31.14 -5.31 6.07
N ILE A 573 31.31 -4.39 5.11
CA ILE A 573 30.22 -3.79 4.35
C ILE A 573 29.55 -4.88 3.49
N LEU A 574 28.25 -5.02 3.65
CA LEU A 574 27.41 -5.90 2.84
C LEU A 574 26.86 -5.16 1.62
N ILE A 575 26.40 -3.93 1.83
CA ILE A 575 25.86 -3.07 0.77
C ILE A 575 26.00 -1.60 1.18
N ALA A 576 26.27 -0.72 0.21
CA ALA A 576 26.35 0.72 0.40
C ALA A 576 25.95 1.44 -0.90
N ASN A 577 25.46 2.69 -0.76
CA ASN A 577 25.13 3.55 -1.90
C ASN A 577 26.26 4.54 -2.27
N THR A 578 27.39 4.46 -1.59
CA THR A 578 28.62 5.22 -1.85
C THR A 578 29.85 4.32 -1.69
N ASP A 579 30.99 4.76 -2.22
CA ASP A 579 32.27 4.08 -2.04
C ASP A 579 32.82 4.32 -0.62
N ASP A 580 33.23 3.26 0.07
CA ASP A 580 33.91 3.28 1.38
C ASP A 580 33.25 4.21 2.45
N PRO A 581 31.95 4.05 2.77
CA PRO A 581 31.26 4.95 3.71
C PRO A 581 31.85 4.89 5.13
N VAL A 582 32.31 3.74 5.59
CA VAL A 582 32.91 3.56 6.92
C VAL A 582 34.29 4.23 7.01
N GLY A 583 35.14 4.10 5.98
CA GLY A 583 36.41 4.79 5.90
C GLY A 583 36.24 6.31 5.84
N ASN A 584 35.27 6.78 5.07
CA ASN A 584 34.89 8.19 5.03
C ASN A 584 34.44 8.69 6.39
N LEU A 585 33.52 7.99 7.05
CA LEU A 585 33.02 8.33 8.39
C LEU A 585 34.14 8.37 9.43
N LYS A 586 35.03 7.35 9.47
CA LYS A 586 36.18 7.29 10.38
C LYS A 586 37.18 8.46 10.13
N THR A 587 37.25 8.97 8.91
CA THR A 587 38.20 10.04 8.51
C THR A 587 37.60 11.44 8.77
N THR A 588 36.32 11.65 8.42
CA THR A 588 35.65 12.96 8.44
C THR A 588 34.82 13.18 9.71
N GLY A 589 34.42 12.12 10.40
CA GLY A 589 33.46 12.15 11.50
C GLY A 589 32.01 12.40 11.05
N THR A 590 31.73 12.35 9.74
CA THR A 590 30.39 12.67 9.19
C THR A 590 30.01 11.69 8.07
N LEU A 591 28.70 11.40 7.98
CA LEU A 591 28.09 10.81 6.80
C LEU A 591 27.81 11.88 5.76
N GLY A 592 28.04 11.59 4.50
CA GLY A 592 27.68 12.47 3.38
C GLY A 592 26.17 12.59 3.19
N PRO A 593 25.70 13.53 2.33
CA PRO A 593 24.29 13.63 1.97
C PRO A 593 23.75 12.31 1.40
N TRP A 594 22.64 11.82 1.95
CA TRP A 594 21.96 10.58 1.54
C TRP A 594 22.86 9.33 1.60
N GLU A 595 23.96 9.38 2.37
CA GLU A 595 24.86 8.24 2.50
C GLU A 595 24.23 7.15 3.37
N ALA A 596 24.23 5.91 2.86
CA ALA A 596 23.58 4.78 3.50
C ALA A 596 24.36 3.47 3.27
N PHE A 597 24.45 2.65 4.30
CA PHE A 597 25.08 1.34 4.22
C PHE A 597 24.55 0.36 5.27
N ALA A 598 24.74 -0.93 4.99
CA ALA A 598 24.60 -2.01 5.95
C ALA A 598 25.89 -2.80 6.03
N MET A 599 26.31 -3.15 7.25
CA MET A 599 27.53 -3.90 7.52
C MET A 599 27.30 -5.00 8.55
N GLU A 600 27.93 -6.14 8.38
CA GLU A 600 28.06 -7.14 9.43
C GLU A 600 29.16 -6.69 10.40
N THR A 601 28.83 -6.57 11.69
CA THR A 601 29.78 -6.14 12.72
C THR A 601 30.62 -7.33 13.18
N ASP A 602 31.91 -7.09 13.49
CA ASP A 602 32.73 -8.10 14.12
C ASP A 602 32.19 -8.43 15.52
N PRO A 603 32.26 -9.69 15.97
CA PRO A 603 31.91 -10.05 17.35
C PRO A 603 32.73 -9.25 18.37
N GLU A 604 32.09 -8.77 19.44
CA GLU A 604 32.78 -8.10 20.55
C GLU A 604 33.75 -9.03 21.32
#